data_cf24615ac121acfa34a91eee8a1ecdd9
#
_entry.id   cf24615ac121acfa34a91eee8a1ecdd9
#
_cell.length_a   1.000
_cell.length_b   1.000
_cell.length_c   1.000
_cell.angle_alpha   90.00
_cell.angle_beta   90.00
_cell.angle_gamma   90.00
#
_symmetry.space_group_name_H-M   'P 1'
#
loop_
_entity.id
_entity.type
_entity.pdbx_description
1 polymer ?
#
loop_
_entity_poly.entity_id
_entity_poly.type
_entity_poly.pdbx_seq_one_letter_code
_entity_poly.pdbx_strand_id
1 'polypeptide(L)'
;MTSLWLDGNRPSHRTDRLNEGARSADAVVVGAGITGLVTAVLLARAGKDVLVLEARTAGAVTTGNTTGKISLLQSTMLTKIVARHGADIARDYVKGNREGQDWLLRYCETNNIPVQREDAYTYAQSAKEVPSARAELTACRLAGLDAEWDDDAGVPFPYHGGVRLADQAQFDPVPLLDSLIAELTSRGGRLAEGARVRSVSQDGDRVRLRAHTGHDDVEVDAAQCVLATGIPILDRGGFFARLKPSRSYSFAFKVPGEITRPMFISAGSPTRSVRYAPVGDGERLIVAGAGHTVGRKSPTAELDELSLWAQKHFPGAEATHHWSAQDYTPIDRLPYVGPILPGNEKIFVATGFNKWGLSAGAAAALVLSGRILGGRMDWARAFAAWSPHELTGITTAVQANLEVGFHLGKGWLAPIARIGSSIPKEGGVVSGPPWHLQARCSIDGVQHRVSPVCPHLGGIVNWNDADKSWECPLHGSRFAPDGTLLEGPATQGLTAS
;
A
#
# COMPACT_ATOMS: atom_id res chain seq x y z
N MET A 1 4.84 11.35 -12.78
CA MET A 1 5.52 10.40 -11.88
C MET A 1 5.16 8.99 -12.25
N THR A 2 6.14 8.15 -12.56
CA THR A 2 5.94 6.73 -12.89
C THR A 2 6.98 5.94 -12.12
N SER A 3 6.61 4.79 -11.55
CA SER A 3 7.58 3.93 -10.87
C SER A 3 8.50 3.28 -11.89
N LEU A 4 9.71 2.94 -11.45
CA LEU A 4 10.68 2.20 -12.26
C LEU A 4 10.09 0.91 -12.85
N TRP A 5 9.16 0.26 -12.14
CA TRP A 5 8.53 -0.99 -12.52
C TRP A 5 7.41 -0.83 -13.55
N LEU A 6 6.74 0.33 -13.54
CA LEU A 6 5.60 0.62 -14.40
C LEU A 6 5.98 1.44 -15.64
N ASP A 7 7.27 1.84 -15.75
CA ASP A 7 7.80 2.51 -16.93
C ASP A 7 8.20 1.46 -17.98
N GLY A 8 7.54 1.50 -19.13
CA GLY A 8 7.77 0.57 -20.22
C GLY A 8 6.50 -0.08 -20.76
N ASN A 9 6.64 -0.80 -21.85
CA ASN A 9 5.55 -1.57 -22.46
C ASN A 9 5.26 -2.81 -21.62
N ARG A 10 4.26 -2.70 -20.74
CA ARG A 10 3.69 -3.89 -20.11
C ARG A 10 2.92 -4.71 -21.14
N PRO A 11 2.97 -6.06 -21.07
CA PRO A 11 2.06 -6.87 -21.86
C PRO A 11 0.64 -6.40 -21.57
N SER A 12 -0.15 -6.15 -22.64
CA SER A 12 -1.57 -5.90 -22.44
C SER A 12 -2.22 -7.21 -22.00
N HIS A 13 -2.69 -7.25 -20.78
CA HIS A 13 -3.50 -8.38 -20.33
C HIS A 13 -4.84 -8.35 -21.07
N ARG A 14 -5.36 -9.53 -21.41
CA ARG A 14 -6.71 -9.65 -21.92
C ARG A 14 -7.67 -9.26 -20.80
N THR A 15 -8.26 -8.08 -20.91
CA THR A 15 -9.31 -7.64 -20.00
C THR A 15 -10.64 -8.24 -20.43
N ASP A 16 -11.28 -8.96 -19.54
CA ASP A 16 -12.60 -9.54 -19.78
C ASP A 16 -13.68 -8.46 -19.73
N ARG A 17 -14.52 -8.42 -20.76
CA ARG A 17 -15.68 -7.55 -20.73
C ARG A 17 -16.74 -8.14 -19.80
N LEU A 18 -17.30 -7.31 -18.93
CA LEU A 18 -18.40 -7.68 -18.04
C LEU A 18 -19.73 -7.71 -18.81
N ASN A 19 -19.82 -8.60 -19.81
CA ASN A 19 -21.09 -8.90 -20.49
C ASN A 19 -22.00 -9.75 -19.57
N GLU A 20 -23.27 -9.94 -19.95
CA GLU A 20 -24.27 -10.60 -19.08
C GLU A 20 -23.86 -11.99 -18.58
N GLY A 21 -23.17 -12.79 -19.41
CA GLY A 21 -22.68 -14.12 -19.03
C GLY A 21 -21.48 -14.12 -18.07
N ALA A 22 -20.79 -12.98 -17.93
CA ALA A 22 -19.60 -12.83 -17.08
C ALA A 22 -19.90 -12.25 -15.69
N ARG A 23 -21.17 -12.00 -15.35
CA ARG A 23 -21.60 -11.26 -14.15
C ARG A 23 -21.88 -12.15 -12.92
N SER A 24 -21.46 -13.40 -12.93
CA SER A 24 -21.57 -14.30 -11.78
C SER A 24 -20.28 -15.06 -11.55
N ALA A 25 -19.93 -15.32 -10.28
CA ALA A 25 -18.76 -16.10 -9.89
C ALA A 25 -18.96 -16.78 -8.52
N ASP A 26 -18.13 -17.78 -8.21
CA ASP A 26 -18.04 -18.31 -6.85
C ASP A 26 -17.40 -17.27 -5.93
N ALA A 27 -16.35 -16.62 -6.40
CA ALA A 27 -15.66 -15.57 -5.66
C ALA A 27 -15.34 -14.36 -6.56
N VAL A 28 -15.66 -13.15 -6.07
CA VAL A 28 -15.19 -11.90 -6.65
C VAL A 28 -14.10 -11.32 -5.77
N VAL A 29 -12.96 -11.01 -6.37
CA VAL A 29 -11.85 -10.32 -5.73
C VAL A 29 -11.79 -8.89 -6.25
N VAL A 30 -11.88 -7.90 -5.36
CA VAL A 30 -11.82 -6.48 -5.71
C VAL A 30 -10.41 -5.97 -5.44
N GLY A 31 -9.70 -5.62 -6.51
CA GLY A 31 -8.31 -5.16 -6.52
C GLY A 31 -7.36 -6.22 -7.08
N ALA A 32 -6.58 -5.84 -8.11
CA ALA A 32 -5.57 -6.65 -8.78
C ALA A 32 -4.13 -6.27 -8.33
N GLY A 33 -3.95 -6.00 -7.04
CA GLY A 33 -2.66 -5.97 -6.38
C GLY A 33 -2.21 -7.37 -5.96
N ILE A 34 -1.05 -7.48 -5.30
CA ILE A 34 -0.47 -8.76 -4.89
C ILE A 34 -1.45 -9.61 -4.07
N THR A 35 -2.09 -9.03 -3.05
CA THR A 35 -3.05 -9.75 -2.19
C THR A 35 -4.23 -10.31 -2.98
N GLY A 36 -4.82 -9.48 -3.85
CA GLY A 36 -5.97 -9.89 -4.66
C GLY A 36 -5.61 -10.99 -5.65
N LEU A 37 -4.53 -10.83 -6.42
CA LEU A 37 -4.13 -11.80 -7.44
C LEU A 37 -3.67 -13.12 -6.82
N VAL A 38 -2.92 -13.10 -5.71
CA VAL A 38 -2.54 -14.34 -5.00
C VAL A 38 -3.80 -15.05 -4.47
N THR A 39 -4.76 -14.31 -3.87
CA THR A 39 -6.03 -14.89 -3.43
C THR A 39 -6.79 -15.51 -4.59
N ALA A 40 -6.90 -14.80 -5.72
CA ALA A 40 -7.61 -15.26 -6.90
C ALA A 40 -7.00 -16.55 -7.49
N VAL A 41 -5.66 -16.60 -7.60
CA VAL A 41 -4.95 -17.79 -8.09
C VAL A 41 -5.15 -18.98 -7.15
N LEU A 42 -5.07 -18.78 -5.83
CA LEU A 42 -5.28 -19.87 -4.86
C LEU A 42 -6.70 -20.43 -4.92
N LEU A 43 -7.72 -19.57 -5.06
CA LEU A 43 -9.11 -20.00 -5.24
C LEU A 43 -9.32 -20.70 -6.58
N ALA A 44 -8.75 -20.19 -7.68
CA ALA A 44 -8.82 -20.83 -9.00
C ALA A 44 -8.09 -22.18 -9.02
N ARG A 45 -6.96 -22.34 -8.31
CA ARG A 45 -6.29 -23.64 -8.10
C ARG A 45 -7.20 -24.65 -7.40
N ALA A 46 -8.07 -24.19 -6.53
CA ALA A 46 -9.09 -25.03 -5.84
C ALA A 46 -10.36 -25.26 -6.67
N GLY A 47 -10.38 -24.89 -7.95
CA GLY A 47 -11.51 -25.10 -8.86
C GLY A 47 -12.67 -24.11 -8.71
N LYS A 48 -12.48 -22.97 -8.02
CA LYS A 48 -13.49 -21.93 -7.93
C LYS A 48 -13.54 -21.10 -9.21
N ASP A 49 -14.74 -20.71 -9.64
CA ASP A 49 -14.93 -19.64 -10.63
C ASP A 49 -14.61 -18.29 -9.98
N VAL A 50 -13.56 -17.63 -10.44
CA VAL A 50 -13.04 -16.40 -9.85
C VAL A 50 -13.08 -15.25 -10.85
N LEU A 51 -13.64 -14.12 -10.42
CA LEU A 51 -13.60 -12.86 -11.15
C LEU A 51 -12.83 -11.82 -10.34
N VAL A 52 -11.79 -11.23 -10.92
CA VAL A 52 -11.05 -10.09 -10.36
C VAL A 52 -11.57 -8.80 -11.00
N LEU A 53 -11.96 -7.82 -10.18
CA LEU A 53 -12.37 -6.49 -10.60
C LEU A 53 -11.31 -5.48 -10.17
N GLU A 54 -10.69 -4.81 -11.13
CA GLU A 54 -9.67 -3.80 -10.89
C GLU A 54 -10.13 -2.43 -11.42
N ALA A 55 -10.04 -1.43 -10.58
CA ALA A 55 -10.52 -0.08 -10.92
C ALA A 55 -9.69 0.64 -12.00
N ARG A 56 -8.41 0.27 -12.14
CA ARG A 56 -7.44 0.84 -13.09
C ARG A 56 -6.81 -0.29 -13.90
N THR A 57 -5.53 -0.52 -13.71
CA THR A 57 -4.77 -1.66 -14.26
C THR A 57 -4.13 -2.44 -13.13
N ALA A 58 -3.87 -3.72 -13.32
CA ALA A 58 -3.25 -4.56 -12.32
C ALA A 58 -1.94 -3.93 -11.80
N GLY A 59 -1.80 -3.86 -10.48
CA GLY A 59 -0.65 -3.27 -9.83
C GLY A 59 -0.53 -1.75 -9.92
N ALA A 60 -1.50 -1.02 -10.45
CA ALA A 60 -1.42 0.44 -10.68
C ALA A 60 -1.20 1.28 -9.42
N VAL A 61 -1.47 0.73 -8.24
CA VAL A 61 -1.36 1.44 -6.96
C VAL A 61 -0.13 0.93 -6.18
N THR A 62 -0.29 0.45 -4.95
CA THR A 62 0.82 0.17 -4.02
C THR A 62 1.78 -0.92 -4.53
N THR A 63 1.27 -2.00 -5.14
CA THR A 63 2.12 -3.12 -5.57
C THR A 63 3.09 -2.72 -6.69
N GLY A 64 2.63 -2.05 -7.73
CA GLY A 64 3.52 -1.57 -8.80
C GLY A 64 4.33 -0.32 -8.43
N ASN A 65 4.09 0.27 -7.26
CA ASN A 65 4.86 1.39 -6.73
C ASN A 65 5.66 1.02 -5.47
N THR A 66 5.80 -0.29 -5.18
CA THR A 66 6.61 -0.77 -4.06
C THR A 66 8.10 -0.57 -4.31
N THR A 67 8.90 -0.57 -3.24
CA THR A 67 10.36 -0.69 -3.38
C THR A 67 10.80 -2.14 -3.63
N GLY A 68 9.91 -3.13 -3.61
CA GLY A 68 10.17 -4.51 -3.99
C GLY A 68 10.94 -5.36 -2.98
N LYS A 69 10.96 -5.00 -1.70
CA LYS A 69 11.60 -5.77 -0.62
C LYS A 69 10.66 -6.85 -0.08
N ILE A 70 11.08 -8.11 -0.13
CA ILE A 70 10.41 -9.25 0.49
C ILE A 70 11.23 -9.63 1.73
N SER A 71 10.95 -9.00 2.88
CA SER A 71 11.76 -9.13 4.09
C SER A 71 10.92 -9.34 5.34
N LEU A 72 11.45 -10.15 6.26
CA LEU A 72 10.93 -10.35 7.61
C LEU A 72 11.51 -9.32 8.60
N LEU A 73 12.62 -8.68 8.25
CA LEU A 73 13.15 -7.53 8.99
C LEU A 73 12.48 -6.25 8.48
N GLN A 74 11.60 -5.67 9.29
CA GLN A 74 10.62 -4.66 8.89
C GLN A 74 10.82 -3.33 9.64
N SER A 75 12.03 -2.75 9.57
CA SER A 75 12.43 -1.57 10.34
C SER A 75 12.27 -1.83 11.84
N THR A 76 11.56 -0.97 12.58
CA THR A 76 11.30 -1.13 14.03
C THR A 76 9.90 -1.67 14.33
N MET A 77 9.38 -2.56 13.44
CA MET A 77 8.01 -3.04 13.56
C MET A 77 7.84 -4.05 14.69
N LEU A 78 8.77 -5.00 14.82
CA LEU A 78 8.65 -6.04 15.84
C LEU A 78 8.76 -5.49 17.26
N THR A 79 9.59 -4.45 17.47
CA THR A 79 9.62 -3.72 18.75
C THR A 79 8.23 -3.19 19.14
N LYS A 80 7.49 -2.62 18.16
CA LYS A 80 6.15 -2.06 18.39
C LYS A 80 5.11 -3.15 18.62
N ILE A 81 5.21 -4.27 17.91
CA ILE A 81 4.30 -5.41 18.06
C ILE A 81 4.55 -6.10 19.42
N VAL A 82 5.80 -6.40 19.77
CA VAL A 82 6.14 -7.02 21.06
C VAL A 82 5.69 -6.15 22.22
N ALA A 83 5.96 -4.84 22.17
CA ALA A 83 5.57 -3.92 23.23
C ALA A 83 4.05 -3.84 23.45
N ARG A 84 3.26 -4.07 22.41
CA ARG A 84 1.80 -3.93 22.46
C ARG A 84 1.06 -5.25 22.67
N HIS A 85 1.54 -6.32 22.05
CA HIS A 85 0.83 -7.60 21.96
C HIS A 85 1.59 -8.78 22.57
N GLY A 86 2.84 -8.56 23.00
CA GLY A 86 3.72 -9.60 23.53
C GLY A 86 4.40 -10.46 22.47
N ALA A 87 5.30 -11.30 22.93
CA ALA A 87 6.16 -12.10 22.06
C ALA A 87 5.39 -13.20 21.27
N ASP A 88 4.31 -13.75 21.83
CA ASP A 88 3.53 -14.81 21.17
C ASP A 88 2.86 -14.33 19.90
N ILE A 89 2.24 -13.16 19.93
CA ILE A 89 1.64 -12.54 18.75
C ILE A 89 2.72 -12.10 17.76
N ALA A 90 3.85 -11.61 18.24
CA ALA A 90 4.97 -11.27 17.37
C ALA A 90 5.52 -12.52 16.64
N ARG A 91 5.59 -13.68 17.29
CA ARG A 91 5.96 -14.97 16.65
C ARG A 91 4.95 -15.37 15.58
N ASP A 92 3.67 -15.25 15.85
CA ASP A 92 2.65 -15.56 14.84
C ASP A 92 2.69 -14.58 13.67
N TYR A 93 2.93 -13.29 13.93
CA TYR A 93 3.13 -12.30 12.88
C TYR A 93 4.32 -12.63 11.98
N VAL A 94 5.46 -13.00 12.57
CA VAL A 94 6.65 -13.42 11.83
C VAL A 94 6.39 -14.71 11.06
N LYS A 95 5.73 -15.70 11.69
CA LYS A 95 5.37 -16.98 11.03
C LYS A 95 4.49 -16.73 9.81
N GLY A 96 3.45 -15.91 9.93
CA GLY A 96 2.60 -15.57 8.80
C GLY A 96 3.33 -14.85 7.68
N ASN A 97 4.16 -13.84 8.02
CA ASN A 97 4.99 -13.17 7.01
C ASN A 97 6.00 -14.12 6.34
N ARG A 98 6.56 -15.09 7.08
CA ARG A 98 7.45 -16.13 6.53
C ARG A 98 6.71 -17.03 5.55
N GLU A 99 5.53 -17.52 5.89
CA GLU A 99 4.69 -18.30 4.98
C GLU A 99 4.36 -17.52 3.69
N GLY A 100 4.06 -16.22 3.82
CA GLY A 100 3.85 -15.35 2.66
C GLY A 100 5.12 -15.13 1.84
N GLN A 101 6.27 -14.91 2.47
CA GLN A 101 7.58 -14.79 1.82
C GLN A 101 7.92 -16.07 1.08
N ASP A 102 7.82 -17.23 1.74
CA ASP A 102 8.14 -18.54 1.18
C ASP A 102 7.22 -18.88 0.00
N TRP A 103 5.95 -18.53 0.08
CA TRP A 103 5.02 -18.73 -1.03
C TRP A 103 5.46 -17.91 -2.25
N LEU A 104 5.81 -16.62 -2.05
CA LEU A 104 6.26 -15.74 -3.12
C LEU A 104 7.54 -16.24 -3.76
N LEU A 105 8.52 -16.63 -2.95
CA LEU A 105 9.81 -17.09 -3.44
C LEU A 105 9.69 -18.40 -4.24
N ARG A 106 8.91 -19.36 -3.72
CA ARG A 106 8.62 -20.61 -4.48
C ARG A 106 7.87 -20.33 -5.77
N TYR A 107 6.92 -19.37 -5.75
CA TYR A 107 6.17 -18.98 -6.94
C TYR A 107 7.10 -18.36 -7.99
N CYS A 108 7.96 -17.45 -7.57
CA CYS A 108 8.96 -16.84 -8.46
C CYS A 108 9.93 -17.87 -9.06
N GLU A 109 10.46 -18.78 -8.24
CA GLU A 109 11.33 -19.87 -8.68
C GLU A 109 10.63 -20.76 -9.72
N THR A 110 9.42 -21.23 -9.42
CA THR A 110 8.63 -22.10 -10.31
C THR A 110 8.33 -21.45 -11.66
N ASN A 111 8.17 -20.13 -11.69
CA ASN A 111 7.80 -19.37 -12.89
C ASN A 111 8.99 -18.60 -13.51
N ASN A 112 10.21 -18.87 -13.08
CA ASN A 112 11.44 -18.23 -13.57
C ASN A 112 11.41 -16.69 -13.45
N ILE A 113 10.79 -16.16 -12.40
CA ILE A 113 10.76 -14.73 -12.12
C ILE A 113 12.03 -14.36 -11.35
N PRO A 114 12.83 -13.39 -11.85
CA PRO A 114 14.08 -13.01 -11.22
C PRO A 114 13.90 -12.45 -9.81
N VAL A 115 14.63 -12.99 -8.85
CA VAL A 115 14.67 -12.53 -7.46
C VAL A 115 16.14 -12.40 -7.06
N GLN A 116 16.49 -11.31 -6.37
CA GLN A 116 17.79 -11.12 -5.76
C GLN A 116 17.72 -11.52 -4.29
N ARG A 117 18.57 -12.49 -3.88
CA ARG A 117 18.72 -12.87 -2.46
C ARG A 117 19.77 -11.96 -1.85
N GLU A 118 19.38 -11.24 -0.81
CA GLU A 118 20.22 -10.23 -0.16
C GLU A 118 19.94 -10.19 1.34
N ASP A 119 20.92 -9.75 2.11
CA ASP A 119 20.71 -9.46 3.51
C ASP A 119 19.86 -8.19 3.70
N ALA A 120 19.08 -8.15 4.76
CA ALA A 120 18.32 -6.95 5.14
C ALA A 120 18.88 -6.34 6.42
N TYR A 121 18.93 -5.02 6.46
CA TYR A 121 19.42 -4.24 7.60
C TYR A 121 18.39 -3.26 8.11
N THR A 122 18.22 -3.22 9.43
CA THR A 122 17.61 -2.09 10.15
C THR A 122 18.71 -1.36 10.89
N TYR A 123 19.12 -0.18 10.42
CA TYR A 123 20.34 0.49 10.86
C TYR A 123 20.09 1.82 11.56
N ALA A 124 21.04 2.23 12.40
CA ALA A 124 21.09 3.53 13.05
C ALA A 124 21.89 4.52 12.19
N GLN A 125 21.28 5.65 11.80
CA GLN A 125 21.94 6.74 11.06
C GLN A 125 22.80 7.62 11.96
N SER A 126 22.60 7.52 13.27
CA SER A 126 23.32 8.28 14.27
C SER A 126 23.39 7.49 15.58
N ALA A 127 24.32 7.87 16.48
CA ALA A 127 24.42 7.27 17.80
C ALA A 127 23.10 7.34 18.62
N LYS A 128 22.27 8.36 18.37
CA LYS A 128 20.95 8.52 19.02
C LYS A 128 19.95 7.43 18.64
N GLU A 129 20.11 6.81 17.47
CA GLU A 129 19.20 5.79 16.97
C GLU A 129 19.62 4.36 17.35
N VAL A 130 20.86 4.16 17.83
CA VAL A 130 21.38 2.85 18.25
C VAL A 130 20.48 2.14 19.27
N PRO A 131 19.94 2.81 20.31
CA PRO A 131 19.02 2.14 21.22
C PRO A 131 17.76 1.60 20.53
N SER A 132 17.22 2.30 19.55
CA SER A 132 16.06 1.84 18.77
C SER A 132 16.39 0.61 17.92
N ALA A 133 17.53 0.59 17.27
CA ALA A 133 17.99 -0.57 16.49
C ALA A 133 18.28 -1.78 17.40
N ARG A 134 18.89 -1.56 18.58
CA ARG A 134 19.13 -2.63 19.58
C ARG A 134 17.82 -3.20 20.13
N ALA A 135 16.81 -2.37 20.35
CA ALA A 135 15.48 -2.82 20.76
C ALA A 135 14.85 -3.72 19.71
N GLU A 136 15.03 -3.37 18.42
CA GLU A 136 14.52 -4.21 17.30
C GLU A 136 15.25 -5.55 17.23
N LEU A 137 16.57 -5.61 17.45
CA LEU A 137 17.30 -6.87 17.55
C LEU A 137 16.70 -7.79 18.62
N THR A 138 16.43 -7.23 19.80
CA THR A 138 15.82 -7.97 20.91
C THR A 138 14.43 -8.49 20.50
N ALA A 139 13.61 -7.64 19.87
CA ALA A 139 12.27 -8.02 19.42
C ALA A 139 12.29 -9.07 18.31
N CYS A 140 13.25 -8.99 17.36
CA CYS A 140 13.47 -10.00 16.33
C CYS A 140 13.72 -11.37 16.94
N ARG A 141 14.63 -11.47 17.92
CA ARG A 141 14.97 -12.72 18.61
C ARG A 141 13.77 -13.26 19.42
N LEU A 142 13.03 -12.41 20.10
CA LEU A 142 11.80 -12.80 20.80
C LEU A 142 10.73 -13.34 19.85
N ALA A 143 10.68 -12.80 18.63
CA ALA A 143 9.76 -13.23 17.59
C ALA A 143 10.25 -14.45 16.78
N GLY A 144 11.45 -15.00 17.09
CA GLY A 144 12.00 -16.20 16.45
C GLY A 144 12.74 -15.94 15.13
N LEU A 145 13.28 -14.73 14.94
CA LEU A 145 14.20 -14.42 13.85
C LEU A 145 15.66 -14.58 14.32
N ASP A 146 16.47 -15.22 13.50
CA ASP A 146 17.92 -15.34 13.72
C ASP A 146 18.62 -14.06 13.23
N ALA A 147 18.40 -12.98 13.95
CA ALA A 147 18.94 -11.66 13.66
C ALA A 147 20.22 -11.40 14.48
N GLU A 148 21.17 -10.76 13.83
CA GLU A 148 22.48 -10.42 14.40
C GLU A 148 22.66 -8.90 14.45
N TRP A 149 23.63 -8.49 15.27
CA TRP A 149 24.09 -7.11 15.27
C TRP A 149 25.35 -7.01 14.41
N ASP A 150 25.36 -6.01 13.52
CA ASP A 150 26.49 -5.67 12.68
C ASP A 150 26.96 -4.25 13.02
N ASP A 151 28.24 -4.10 13.33
CA ASP A 151 28.83 -2.81 13.70
C ASP A 151 29.29 -2.01 12.47
N ASP A 152 29.58 -2.67 11.33
CA ASP A 152 30.05 -2.03 10.10
C ASP A 152 29.60 -2.80 8.85
N ALA A 153 28.64 -2.26 8.14
CA ALA A 153 28.13 -2.83 6.89
C ALA A 153 28.87 -2.34 5.62
N GLY A 154 29.95 -1.58 5.75
CA GLY A 154 30.75 -1.07 4.62
C GLY A 154 29.99 -0.18 3.64
N VAL A 155 29.08 0.66 4.12
CA VAL A 155 28.19 1.49 3.29
C VAL A 155 28.65 2.95 3.19
N PRO A 156 28.35 3.67 2.09
CA PRO A 156 28.83 5.05 1.88
C PRO A 156 28.03 6.12 2.64
N PHE A 157 27.03 5.72 3.42
CA PHE A 157 26.16 6.63 4.18
C PHE A 157 26.33 6.42 5.70
N PRO A 158 25.87 7.37 6.55
CA PRO A 158 26.05 7.27 7.99
C PRO A 158 25.47 5.97 8.54
N TYR A 159 26.31 5.19 9.20
CA TYR A 159 25.98 3.90 9.80
C TYR A 159 26.62 3.79 11.19
N HIS A 160 25.82 3.56 12.21
CA HIS A 160 26.23 3.44 13.61
C HIS A 160 25.85 2.07 14.18
N GLY A 161 25.92 1.04 13.35
CA GLY A 161 25.48 -0.32 13.65
C GLY A 161 24.03 -0.58 13.26
N GLY A 162 23.70 -1.84 13.11
CA GLY A 162 22.35 -2.25 12.69
C GLY A 162 22.03 -3.71 12.99
N VAL A 163 20.77 -4.03 12.91
CA VAL A 163 20.27 -5.40 12.91
C VAL A 163 20.37 -5.93 11.50
N ARG A 164 21.02 -7.06 11.34
CA ARG A 164 21.13 -7.83 10.10
C ARG A 164 20.25 -9.07 10.18
N LEU A 165 19.54 -9.35 9.12
CA LEU A 165 18.82 -10.60 8.88
C LEU A 165 19.26 -11.13 7.52
N ALA A 166 19.93 -12.27 7.52
CA ALA A 166 20.44 -12.88 6.31
C ALA A 166 19.33 -13.46 5.43
N ASP A 167 19.66 -13.70 4.16
CA ASP A 167 18.85 -14.45 3.20
C ASP A 167 17.41 -13.89 3.02
N GLN A 168 17.28 -12.60 2.94
CA GLN A 168 16.06 -11.95 2.54
C GLN A 168 16.00 -11.79 1.02
N ALA A 169 14.99 -11.13 0.47
CA ALA A 169 14.84 -11.02 -0.97
C ALA A 169 14.32 -9.66 -1.42
N GLN A 170 14.59 -9.35 -2.68
CA GLN A 170 14.06 -8.21 -3.39
C GLN A 170 13.82 -8.52 -4.87
N PHE A 171 12.93 -7.83 -5.52
CA PHE A 171 12.59 -8.11 -6.91
C PHE A 171 11.85 -6.95 -7.59
N ASP A 172 11.59 -7.09 -8.89
CA ASP A 172 10.56 -6.34 -9.63
C ASP A 172 9.21 -7.04 -9.45
N PRO A 173 8.15 -6.37 -8.94
CA PRO A 173 6.85 -7.01 -8.72
C PRO A 173 6.05 -7.25 -10.00
N VAL A 174 6.37 -6.59 -11.11
CA VAL A 174 5.56 -6.63 -12.33
C VAL A 174 5.55 -8.01 -12.98
N PRO A 175 6.69 -8.69 -13.20
CA PRO A 175 6.69 -10.05 -13.73
C PRO A 175 5.89 -11.05 -12.87
N LEU A 176 5.86 -10.85 -11.55
CA LEU A 176 5.02 -11.67 -10.66
C LEU A 176 3.53 -11.43 -10.93
N LEU A 177 3.10 -10.17 -11.02
CA LEU A 177 1.69 -9.85 -11.31
C LEU A 177 1.26 -10.41 -12.66
N ASP A 178 2.10 -10.27 -13.69
CA ASP A 178 1.83 -10.77 -15.03
C ASP A 178 1.70 -12.31 -15.05
N SER A 179 2.58 -13.00 -14.33
CA SER A 179 2.54 -14.46 -14.17
C SER A 179 1.29 -14.92 -13.41
N LEU A 180 0.90 -14.22 -12.34
CA LEU A 180 -0.32 -14.52 -11.59
C LEU A 180 -1.58 -14.34 -12.46
N ILE A 181 -1.65 -13.31 -13.29
CA ILE A 181 -2.75 -13.07 -14.22
C ILE A 181 -2.80 -14.18 -15.28
N ALA A 182 -1.65 -14.55 -15.84
CA ALA A 182 -1.57 -15.64 -16.82
C ALA A 182 -2.05 -16.97 -16.21
N GLU A 183 -1.62 -17.31 -14.99
CA GLU A 183 -2.08 -18.51 -14.30
C GLU A 183 -3.58 -18.45 -14.00
N LEU A 184 -4.09 -17.32 -13.47
CA LEU A 184 -5.52 -17.13 -13.20
C LEU A 184 -6.34 -17.41 -14.46
N THR A 185 -5.95 -16.80 -15.59
CA THR A 185 -6.64 -16.95 -16.87
C THR A 185 -6.56 -18.38 -17.40
N SER A 186 -5.40 -19.04 -17.29
CA SER A 186 -5.24 -20.43 -17.74
C SER A 186 -6.11 -21.42 -16.98
N ARG A 187 -6.54 -21.05 -15.76
CA ARG A 187 -7.46 -21.82 -14.91
C ARG A 187 -8.93 -21.43 -15.07
N GLY A 188 -9.24 -20.59 -16.06
CA GLY A 188 -10.61 -20.13 -16.32
C GLY A 188 -11.05 -18.94 -15.45
N GLY A 189 -10.19 -18.41 -14.61
CA GLY A 189 -10.45 -17.16 -13.89
C GLY A 189 -10.42 -15.96 -14.82
N ARG A 190 -11.06 -14.87 -14.42
CA ARG A 190 -11.29 -13.68 -15.24
C ARG A 190 -10.74 -12.43 -14.55
N LEU A 191 -10.22 -11.49 -15.34
CA LEU A 191 -9.78 -10.17 -14.89
C LEU A 191 -10.48 -9.09 -15.70
N ALA A 192 -11.19 -8.18 -15.03
CA ALA A 192 -11.76 -6.98 -15.62
C ALA A 192 -11.05 -5.73 -15.07
N GLU A 193 -10.19 -5.13 -15.86
CA GLU A 193 -9.57 -3.84 -15.60
C GLU A 193 -10.50 -2.68 -16.01
N GLY A 194 -10.30 -1.50 -15.42
CA GLY A 194 -11.19 -0.35 -15.61
C GLY A 194 -12.57 -0.53 -14.95
N ALA A 195 -12.76 -1.57 -14.14
CA ALA A 195 -14.01 -1.92 -13.46
C ALA A 195 -13.96 -1.49 -11.99
N ARG A 196 -14.39 -0.28 -11.68
CA ARG A 196 -14.37 0.28 -10.33
C ARG A 196 -15.60 -0.13 -9.55
N VAL A 197 -15.42 -0.99 -8.54
CA VAL A 197 -16.50 -1.33 -7.61
C VAL A 197 -16.86 -0.11 -6.75
N ARG A 198 -18.15 0.27 -6.78
CA ARG A 198 -18.70 1.42 -6.05
C ARG A 198 -19.48 1.00 -4.82
N SER A 199 -20.12 -0.16 -4.85
CA SER A 199 -20.87 -0.69 -3.72
C SER A 199 -20.82 -2.21 -3.68
N VAL A 200 -20.95 -2.75 -2.47
CA VAL A 200 -21.08 -4.18 -2.19
C VAL A 200 -22.18 -4.37 -1.16
N SER A 201 -23.13 -5.21 -1.45
CA SER A 201 -24.23 -5.57 -0.55
C SER A 201 -24.35 -7.08 -0.44
N GLN A 202 -24.86 -7.55 0.68
CA GLN A 202 -25.24 -8.96 0.86
C GLN A 202 -26.74 -9.06 0.71
N ASP A 203 -27.17 -10.03 -0.11
CA ASP A 203 -28.56 -10.37 -0.33
C ASP A 203 -28.72 -11.88 -0.12
N GLY A 204 -29.22 -12.27 1.06
CA GLY A 204 -29.25 -13.66 1.49
C GLY A 204 -27.89 -14.32 1.50
N ASP A 205 -27.74 -15.37 0.72
CA ASP A 205 -26.51 -16.16 0.57
C ASP A 205 -25.55 -15.63 -0.49
N ARG A 206 -25.92 -14.59 -1.20
CA ARG A 206 -25.08 -13.99 -2.26
C ARG A 206 -24.62 -12.60 -1.90
N VAL A 207 -23.54 -12.18 -2.57
CA VAL A 207 -23.01 -10.83 -2.53
C VAL A 207 -23.25 -10.19 -3.88
N ARG A 208 -23.85 -9.01 -3.88
CA ARG A 208 -24.04 -8.19 -5.07
C ARG A 208 -23.09 -7.02 -5.07
N LEU A 209 -22.31 -6.88 -6.13
CA LEU A 209 -21.40 -5.78 -6.37
C LEU A 209 -21.92 -4.91 -7.51
N ARG A 210 -21.77 -3.59 -7.39
CA ARG A 210 -21.98 -2.66 -8.49
C ARG A 210 -20.64 -2.05 -8.89
N ALA A 211 -20.23 -2.30 -10.13
CA ALA A 211 -18.99 -1.80 -10.72
C ALA A 211 -19.27 -0.82 -11.85
N HIS A 212 -18.48 0.24 -11.93
CA HIS A 212 -18.49 1.20 -13.02
C HIS A 212 -17.34 0.92 -13.98
N THR A 213 -17.65 0.77 -15.27
CA THR A 213 -16.70 0.38 -16.31
C THR A 213 -16.28 1.53 -17.24
N GLY A 214 -16.41 2.78 -16.76
CA GLY A 214 -16.14 3.99 -17.54
C GLY A 214 -17.35 4.49 -18.34
N HIS A 215 -18.22 3.61 -18.78
CA HIS A 215 -19.44 3.93 -19.54
C HIS A 215 -20.71 3.49 -18.82
N ASP A 216 -20.71 2.29 -18.26
CA ASP A 216 -21.88 1.65 -17.68
C ASP A 216 -21.66 1.23 -16.23
N ASP A 217 -22.74 1.22 -15.45
CA ASP A 217 -22.79 0.54 -14.16
C ASP A 217 -23.25 -0.90 -14.39
N VAL A 218 -22.45 -1.85 -13.91
CA VAL A 218 -22.65 -3.29 -14.07
C VAL A 218 -22.86 -3.93 -12.72
N GLU A 219 -23.87 -4.78 -12.58
CA GLU A 219 -24.05 -5.61 -11.40
C GLU A 219 -23.36 -6.97 -11.58
N VAL A 220 -22.70 -7.43 -10.52
CA VAL A 220 -22.01 -8.72 -10.45
C VAL A 220 -22.45 -9.43 -9.19
N ASP A 221 -22.84 -10.69 -9.31
CA ASP A 221 -23.26 -11.55 -8.20
C ASP A 221 -22.17 -12.58 -7.87
N ALA A 222 -21.91 -12.79 -6.58
CA ALA A 222 -20.93 -13.77 -6.12
C ALA A 222 -21.42 -14.55 -4.89
N ALA A 223 -20.90 -15.75 -4.67
CA ALA A 223 -21.09 -16.43 -3.40
C ALA A 223 -20.25 -15.76 -2.29
N GLN A 224 -19.07 -15.25 -2.64
CA GLN A 224 -18.16 -14.57 -1.71
C GLN A 224 -17.45 -13.40 -2.38
N CYS A 225 -17.05 -12.40 -1.59
CA CYS A 225 -16.32 -11.21 -2.05
C CYS A 225 -15.10 -10.98 -1.16
N VAL A 226 -13.96 -10.68 -1.78
CA VAL A 226 -12.71 -10.28 -1.10
C VAL A 226 -12.37 -8.84 -1.49
N LEU A 227 -12.31 -7.95 -0.51
CA LEU A 227 -11.88 -6.56 -0.67
C LEU A 227 -10.37 -6.45 -0.42
N ALA A 228 -9.59 -6.48 -1.49
CA ALA A 228 -8.12 -6.30 -1.50
C ALA A 228 -7.72 -4.92 -2.05
N THR A 229 -8.45 -3.89 -1.66
CA THR A 229 -8.40 -2.53 -2.23
C THR A 229 -7.42 -1.57 -1.52
N GLY A 230 -6.52 -2.10 -0.68
CA GLY A 230 -5.61 -1.30 0.16
C GLY A 230 -6.31 -0.78 1.41
N ILE A 231 -7.41 -0.09 1.28
CA ILE A 231 -8.40 0.21 2.32
C ILE A 231 -9.77 -0.29 1.85
N PRO A 232 -10.58 -0.91 2.74
CA PRO A 232 -11.93 -1.30 2.37
C PRO A 232 -12.76 -0.12 1.90
N ILE A 233 -13.47 -0.30 0.79
CA ILE A 233 -14.35 0.72 0.18
C ILE A 233 -15.74 0.76 0.83
N LEU A 234 -15.99 -0.07 1.83
CA LEU A 234 -17.21 -0.11 2.62
C LEU A 234 -16.94 0.43 4.01
N ASP A 235 -17.81 1.29 4.50
CA ASP A 235 -17.72 1.86 5.86
C ASP A 235 -18.09 0.86 6.97
N ARG A 236 -18.55 -0.33 6.58
CA ARG A 236 -18.84 -1.44 7.50
C ARG A 236 -17.57 -1.86 8.24
N GLY A 237 -17.68 -2.11 9.53
CA GLY A 237 -16.56 -2.50 10.37
C GLY A 237 -15.64 -1.35 10.78
N GLY A 238 -15.90 -0.11 10.34
CA GLY A 238 -15.16 1.08 10.75
C GLY A 238 -13.66 1.04 10.43
N PHE A 239 -13.24 0.33 9.40
CA PHE A 239 -11.82 0.20 9.02
C PHE A 239 -11.17 1.55 8.74
N PHE A 240 -11.91 2.50 8.15
CA PHE A 240 -11.42 3.86 7.91
C PHE A 240 -10.98 4.56 9.21
N ALA A 241 -11.66 4.31 10.34
CA ALA A 241 -11.33 4.88 11.65
C ALA A 241 -10.19 4.14 12.37
N ARG A 242 -9.78 2.97 11.87
CA ARG A 242 -8.76 2.08 12.46
C ARG A 242 -7.46 2.08 11.64
N LEU A 243 -7.41 2.82 10.55
CA LEU A 243 -6.29 2.86 9.60
C LEU A 243 -5.83 4.29 9.38
N LYS A 244 -4.53 4.54 9.51
CA LYS A 244 -3.92 5.84 9.21
C LYS A 244 -3.26 5.79 7.84
N PRO A 245 -3.71 6.60 6.86
CA PRO A 245 -3.09 6.64 5.53
C PRO A 245 -1.70 7.28 5.60
N SER A 246 -0.71 6.64 5.02
CA SER A 246 0.66 7.13 4.94
C SER A 246 1.16 6.99 3.51
N ARG A 247 1.84 8.02 3.02
CA ARG A 247 2.50 8.02 1.72
C ARG A 247 4.00 8.17 1.89
N SER A 248 4.76 7.45 1.07
CA SER A 248 6.22 7.56 1.00
C SER A 248 6.65 7.71 -0.45
N TYR A 249 7.83 8.29 -0.64
CA TYR A 249 8.40 8.55 -1.96
C TYR A 249 9.66 7.72 -2.18
N SER A 250 9.90 7.42 -3.43
CA SER A 250 11.06 6.67 -3.90
C SER A 250 11.67 7.36 -5.12
N PHE A 251 12.98 7.32 -5.21
CA PHE A 251 13.74 7.67 -6.40
C PHE A 251 14.51 6.45 -6.90
N ALA A 252 14.66 6.35 -8.21
CA ALA A 252 15.65 5.50 -8.84
C ALA A 252 16.75 6.37 -9.46
N PHE A 253 18.01 6.02 -9.18
CA PHE A 253 19.17 6.75 -9.70
C PHE A 253 20.04 5.82 -10.54
N LYS A 254 20.58 6.36 -11.63
CA LYS A 254 21.76 5.81 -12.28
C LYS A 254 22.98 6.26 -11.49
N VAL A 255 23.84 5.33 -11.12
CA VAL A 255 25.07 5.62 -10.34
C VAL A 255 26.27 5.13 -11.14
N PRO A 256 27.32 5.95 -11.30
CA PRO A 256 28.51 5.56 -12.08
C PRO A 256 29.42 4.55 -11.36
N GLY A 257 29.23 4.35 -10.06
CA GLY A 257 30.00 3.42 -9.22
C GLY A 257 29.20 2.23 -8.72
N GLU A 258 29.78 1.51 -7.76
CA GLU A 258 29.12 0.38 -7.14
C GLU A 258 27.91 0.81 -6.29
N ILE A 259 26.87 -0.01 -6.35
CA ILE A 259 25.67 0.14 -5.53
C ILE A 259 25.70 -0.90 -4.42
N THR A 260 25.40 -0.47 -3.19
CA THR A 260 25.29 -1.33 -2.02
C THR A 260 24.34 -2.50 -2.27
N ARG A 261 24.78 -3.74 -2.06
CA ARG A 261 23.99 -4.95 -2.35
C ARG A 261 22.88 -5.24 -1.35
N PRO A 262 23.13 -5.23 -0.01
CA PRO A 262 22.07 -5.49 0.94
C PRO A 262 20.96 -4.43 0.91
N MET A 263 19.82 -4.80 1.49
CA MET A 263 18.68 -3.91 1.66
C MET A 263 18.78 -3.18 3.00
N PHE A 264 18.74 -1.87 2.98
CA PHE A 264 18.80 -1.05 4.19
C PHE A 264 17.50 -0.31 4.45
N ILE A 265 17.15 -0.14 5.73
CA ILE A 265 16.14 0.80 6.20
C ILE A 265 16.56 1.36 7.55
N SER A 266 16.50 2.68 7.74
CA SER A 266 16.88 3.30 9.00
C SER A 266 15.88 3.01 10.13
N ALA A 267 16.39 2.91 11.36
CA ALA A 267 15.58 2.76 12.56
C ALA A 267 14.91 4.07 13.02
N GLY A 268 15.46 5.20 12.57
CA GLY A 268 15.04 6.54 13.00
C GLY A 268 14.38 7.37 11.91
N SER A 269 14.29 8.68 12.17
CA SER A 269 13.68 9.68 11.28
C SER A 269 14.69 10.80 11.01
N PRO A 270 14.76 11.32 9.77
CA PRO A 270 13.97 10.90 8.60
C PRO A 270 14.33 9.49 8.10
N THR A 271 13.33 8.72 7.69
CA THR A 271 13.57 7.36 7.21
C THR A 271 14.36 7.36 5.90
N ARG A 272 15.37 6.49 5.81
CA ARG A 272 16.14 6.20 4.61
C ARG A 272 16.09 4.71 4.33
N SER A 273 15.60 4.37 3.16
CA SER A 273 15.58 3.00 2.67
C SER A 273 16.39 2.93 1.39
N VAL A 274 17.33 2.01 1.31
CA VAL A 274 18.29 1.87 0.21
C VAL A 274 18.29 0.43 -0.29
N ARG A 275 18.32 0.26 -1.61
CA ARG A 275 18.56 -1.02 -2.30
C ARG A 275 18.99 -0.78 -3.74
N TYR A 276 19.56 -1.78 -4.39
CA TYR A 276 19.73 -1.77 -5.84
C TYR A 276 18.55 -2.48 -6.54
N ALA A 277 18.40 -2.24 -7.84
CA ALA A 277 17.47 -2.93 -8.73
C ALA A 277 18.13 -3.19 -10.08
N PRO A 278 18.19 -4.43 -10.57
CA PRO A 278 18.55 -4.74 -11.95
C PRO A 278 17.53 -4.12 -12.92
N VAL A 279 18.01 -3.48 -14.00
CA VAL A 279 17.17 -2.88 -15.03
C VAL A 279 17.90 -2.96 -16.38
N GLY A 280 17.37 -3.75 -17.32
CA GLY A 280 18.05 -3.99 -18.61
C GLY A 280 19.47 -4.52 -18.40
N ASP A 281 20.46 -3.86 -19.02
CA ASP A 281 21.88 -4.25 -18.92
C ASP A 281 22.60 -3.62 -17.73
N GLY A 282 21.89 -2.99 -16.80
CA GLY A 282 22.49 -2.28 -15.68
C GLY A 282 21.68 -2.35 -14.41
N GLU A 283 21.97 -1.42 -13.53
CA GLU A 283 21.34 -1.34 -12.21
C GLU A 283 20.89 0.08 -11.90
N ARG A 284 19.94 0.20 -10.97
CA ARG A 284 19.53 1.47 -10.37
C ARG A 284 19.65 1.38 -8.87
N LEU A 285 20.11 2.47 -8.28
CA LEU A 285 19.98 2.69 -6.85
C LEU A 285 18.56 3.15 -6.57
N ILE A 286 17.83 2.47 -5.69
CA ILE A 286 16.53 2.91 -5.19
C ILE A 286 16.73 3.48 -3.79
N VAL A 287 16.34 4.76 -3.60
CA VAL A 287 16.31 5.42 -2.30
C VAL A 287 14.88 5.83 -2.00
N ALA A 288 14.37 5.46 -0.81
CA ALA A 288 13.02 5.80 -0.41
C ALA A 288 12.97 6.44 0.98
N GLY A 289 11.97 7.32 1.18
CA GLY A 289 11.80 8.08 2.41
C GLY A 289 10.64 9.06 2.33
N ALA A 290 10.79 10.24 2.94
CA ALA A 290 9.84 11.35 2.92
C ALA A 290 8.39 10.94 3.33
N GLY A 291 8.26 9.99 4.28
CA GLY A 291 6.98 9.47 4.73
C GLY A 291 6.15 10.51 5.46
N HIS A 292 4.87 10.66 5.08
CA HIS A 292 3.94 11.58 5.73
C HIS A 292 2.50 11.06 5.73
N THR A 293 1.65 11.68 6.56
CA THR A 293 0.21 11.39 6.53
C THR A 293 -0.42 12.09 5.33
N VAL A 294 -1.17 11.34 4.52
CA VAL A 294 -1.80 11.82 3.29
C VAL A 294 -2.66 13.06 3.52
N GLY A 295 -2.58 14.02 2.62
CA GLY A 295 -3.40 15.23 2.61
C GLY A 295 -3.13 16.24 3.75
N ARG A 296 -2.13 16.01 4.61
CA ARG A 296 -1.81 16.93 5.73
C ARG A 296 -0.69 17.90 5.43
N LYS A 297 0.17 17.62 4.47
CA LYS A 297 1.25 18.50 3.96
C LYS A 297 1.64 18.11 2.55
N SER A 298 2.27 19.03 1.82
CA SER A 298 3.02 18.73 0.60
C SER A 298 4.47 18.45 0.97
N PRO A 299 5.06 17.31 0.59
CA PRO A 299 6.39 16.88 1.05
C PRO A 299 7.53 17.31 0.10
N THR A 300 7.38 18.39 -0.64
CA THR A 300 8.38 18.83 -1.65
C THR A 300 9.76 18.99 -1.05
N ALA A 301 9.88 19.67 0.09
CA ALA A 301 11.16 19.87 0.76
C ALA A 301 11.81 18.54 1.22
N GLU A 302 11.00 17.59 1.70
CA GLU A 302 11.48 16.27 2.11
C GLU A 302 11.90 15.41 0.91
N LEU A 303 11.29 15.62 -0.26
CA LEU A 303 11.73 14.99 -1.51
C LEU A 303 13.07 15.53 -1.98
N ASP A 304 13.22 16.85 -1.98
CA ASP A 304 14.48 17.51 -2.35
C ASP A 304 15.61 17.03 -1.43
N GLU A 305 15.37 16.98 -0.13
CA GLU A 305 16.33 16.49 0.87
C GLU A 305 16.66 15.01 0.64
N LEU A 306 15.69 14.15 0.29
CA LEU A 306 15.94 12.76 -0.03
C LEU A 306 16.83 12.59 -1.27
N SER A 307 16.58 13.38 -2.31
CA SER A 307 17.40 13.39 -3.53
C SER A 307 18.81 13.87 -3.26
N LEU A 308 18.97 14.97 -2.52
CA LEU A 308 20.28 15.50 -2.12
C LEU A 308 21.06 14.51 -1.24
N TRP A 309 20.37 13.81 -0.34
CA TRP A 309 20.98 12.77 0.47
C TRP A 309 21.56 11.65 -0.41
N ALA A 310 20.81 11.20 -1.41
CA ALA A 310 21.28 10.16 -2.34
C ALA A 310 22.52 10.63 -3.11
N GLN A 311 22.51 11.85 -3.68
CA GLN A 311 23.64 12.42 -4.43
C GLN A 311 24.87 12.63 -3.56
N LYS A 312 24.69 13.00 -2.29
CA LYS A 312 25.79 13.17 -1.33
C LYS A 312 26.53 11.86 -1.04
N HIS A 313 25.79 10.76 -0.90
CA HIS A 313 26.35 9.48 -0.48
C HIS A 313 26.67 8.54 -1.65
N PHE A 314 26.14 8.83 -2.84
CA PHE A 314 26.42 8.14 -4.10
C PHE A 314 26.80 9.19 -5.15
N PRO A 315 28.07 9.64 -5.16
CA PRO A 315 28.52 10.69 -6.06
C PRO A 315 28.23 10.40 -7.53
N GLY A 316 27.71 11.38 -8.26
CA GLY A 316 27.31 11.22 -9.65
C GLY A 316 25.95 10.52 -9.84
N ALA A 317 25.18 10.29 -8.77
CA ALA A 317 23.83 9.75 -8.88
C ALA A 317 22.90 10.70 -9.63
N GLU A 318 22.33 10.24 -10.74
CA GLU A 318 21.38 10.94 -11.58
C GLU A 318 19.99 10.32 -11.43
N ALA A 319 19.00 11.11 -11.00
CA ALA A 319 17.63 10.63 -10.84
C ALA A 319 17.02 10.30 -12.22
N THR A 320 16.56 9.05 -12.39
CA THR A 320 15.88 8.59 -13.60
C THR A 320 14.37 8.52 -13.41
N HIS A 321 13.91 8.10 -12.23
CA HIS A 321 12.50 7.96 -11.89
C HIS A 321 12.25 8.48 -10.48
N HIS A 322 11.04 8.95 -10.25
CA HIS A 322 10.52 9.17 -8.90
C HIS A 322 9.03 8.84 -8.85
N TRP A 323 8.60 8.26 -7.73
CA TRP A 323 7.22 7.85 -7.54
C TRP A 323 6.85 7.83 -6.07
N SER A 324 5.57 7.63 -5.80
CA SER A 324 5.06 7.51 -4.45
C SER A 324 4.17 6.28 -4.30
N ALA A 325 4.08 5.78 -3.09
CA ALA A 325 3.18 4.70 -2.72
C ALA A 325 2.42 5.03 -1.44
N GLN A 326 1.14 4.72 -1.42
CA GLN A 326 0.30 4.85 -0.24
C GLN A 326 0.09 3.51 0.42
N ASP A 327 0.15 3.50 1.75
CA ASP A 327 -0.20 2.36 2.57
C ASP A 327 -0.92 2.81 3.85
N TYR A 328 -1.48 1.85 4.57
CA TYR A 328 -2.31 2.08 5.73
C TYR A 328 -1.70 1.42 6.96
N THR A 329 -1.50 2.23 7.99
CA THR A 329 -0.98 1.79 9.28
C THR A 329 -2.15 1.51 10.23
N PRO A 330 -2.34 0.26 10.68
CA PRO A 330 -3.33 -0.07 11.70
C PRO A 330 -3.01 0.60 13.04
N ILE A 331 -4.05 0.96 13.77
CA ILE A 331 -3.92 1.57 15.11
C ILE A 331 -3.23 0.65 16.10
N ASP A 332 -3.37 -0.67 15.93
CA ASP A 332 -2.77 -1.71 16.76
C ASP A 332 -1.49 -2.33 16.19
N ARG A 333 -1.07 -1.91 14.97
CA ARG A 333 0.14 -2.37 14.27
C ARG A 333 0.05 -3.74 13.60
N LEU A 334 -1.06 -4.43 13.68
CA LEU A 334 -1.29 -5.72 13.04
C LEU A 334 -2.21 -5.58 11.82
N PRO A 335 -2.02 -6.37 10.76
CA PRO A 335 -2.92 -6.36 9.59
C PRO A 335 -4.34 -6.77 9.97
N TYR A 336 -5.31 -6.29 9.20
CA TYR A 336 -6.71 -6.70 9.32
C TYR A 336 -7.09 -7.60 8.15
N VAL A 337 -7.18 -8.91 8.42
CA VAL A 337 -7.50 -9.94 7.43
C VAL A 337 -8.63 -10.83 7.95
N GLY A 338 -9.69 -10.99 7.16
CA GLY A 338 -10.82 -11.81 7.56
C GLY A 338 -12.18 -11.22 7.21
N PRO A 339 -13.25 -11.58 7.91
CA PRO A 339 -14.59 -11.09 7.60
C PRO A 339 -14.72 -9.59 7.85
N ILE A 340 -15.52 -8.90 7.03
CA ILE A 340 -15.78 -7.46 7.18
C ILE A 340 -16.46 -7.11 8.51
N LEU A 341 -17.27 -8.02 9.02
CA LEU A 341 -17.93 -7.97 10.34
C LEU A 341 -17.82 -9.35 11.01
N PRO A 342 -17.80 -9.43 12.35
CA PRO A 342 -17.85 -10.71 13.03
C PRO A 342 -19.03 -11.57 12.55
N GLY A 343 -18.76 -12.84 12.25
CA GLY A 343 -19.77 -13.78 11.76
C GLY A 343 -20.14 -13.63 10.27
N ASN A 344 -19.62 -12.65 9.56
CA ASN A 344 -19.84 -12.55 8.11
C ASN A 344 -18.89 -13.50 7.36
N GLU A 345 -19.43 -14.48 6.64
CA GLU A 345 -18.67 -15.44 5.84
C GLU A 345 -18.84 -15.21 4.33
N LYS A 346 -19.27 -14.01 3.94
CA LYS A 346 -19.53 -13.63 2.54
C LYS A 346 -18.61 -12.52 2.04
N ILE A 347 -18.27 -11.55 2.89
CA ILE A 347 -17.45 -10.41 2.53
C ILE A 347 -16.21 -10.39 3.43
N PHE A 348 -15.06 -10.43 2.80
CA PHE A 348 -13.76 -10.47 3.45
C PHE A 348 -12.93 -9.23 3.11
N VAL A 349 -12.01 -8.87 3.99
CA VAL A 349 -11.09 -7.75 3.82
C VAL A 349 -9.66 -8.19 4.06
N ALA A 350 -8.72 -7.50 3.41
CA ALA A 350 -7.30 -7.56 3.71
C ALA A 350 -6.70 -6.17 3.58
N THR A 351 -6.16 -5.62 4.67
CA THR A 351 -5.65 -4.25 4.74
C THR A 351 -4.65 -4.06 5.88
N GLY A 352 -4.00 -2.89 5.93
CA GLY A 352 -3.19 -2.49 7.06
C GLY A 352 -1.80 -3.13 7.09
N PHE A 353 -1.15 -3.29 5.96
CA PHE A 353 0.14 -3.96 5.88
C PHE A 353 1.33 -3.09 6.29
N ASN A 354 1.10 -1.81 6.63
CA ASN A 354 2.09 -0.93 7.24
C ASN A 354 3.43 -0.88 6.48
N LYS A 355 3.36 -0.74 5.15
CA LYS A 355 4.48 -0.69 4.18
C LYS A 355 5.17 -2.04 3.90
N TRP A 356 4.71 -3.15 4.46
CA TRP A 356 5.28 -4.48 4.27
C TRP A 356 4.32 -5.44 3.55
N GLY A 357 3.57 -4.88 2.60
CA GLY A 357 2.48 -5.56 1.89
C GLY A 357 2.91 -6.67 0.94
N LEU A 358 4.19 -6.91 0.67
CA LEU A 358 4.62 -8.06 -0.15
C LEU A 358 4.46 -9.35 0.64
N SER A 359 5.21 -9.55 1.72
CA SER A 359 5.08 -10.75 2.56
C SER A 359 3.73 -10.83 3.26
N ALA A 360 3.29 -9.73 3.90
CA ALA A 360 2.02 -9.70 4.62
C ALA A 360 0.79 -9.82 3.71
N GLY A 361 0.85 -9.29 2.48
CA GLY A 361 -0.23 -9.41 1.50
C GLY A 361 -0.38 -10.82 0.95
N ALA A 362 0.73 -11.54 0.73
CA ALA A 362 0.72 -12.96 0.39
C ALA A 362 0.23 -13.81 1.57
N ALA A 363 0.68 -13.52 2.80
CA ALA A 363 0.15 -14.16 4.01
C ALA A 363 -1.37 -13.95 4.15
N ALA A 364 -1.85 -12.73 3.92
CA ALA A 364 -3.27 -12.40 3.92
C ALA A 364 -4.05 -13.22 2.88
N ALA A 365 -3.49 -13.40 1.69
CA ALA A 365 -4.10 -14.22 0.65
C ALA A 365 -4.20 -15.70 1.06
N LEU A 366 -3.17 -16.24 1.73
CA LEU A 366 -3.21 -17.58 2.31
C LEU A 366 -4.32 -17.73 3.36
N VAL A 367 -4.45 -16.74 4.27
CA VAL A 367 -5.51 -16.74 5.29
C VAL A 367 -6.89 -16.68 4.65
N LEU A 368 -7.11 -15.78 3.68
CA LEU A 368 -8.41 -15.59 3.04
C LEU A 368 -8.82 -16.79 2.21
N SER A 369 -7.92 -17.30 1.35
CA SER A 369 -8.20 -18.50 0.54
C SER A 369 -8.40 -19.72 1.43
N GLY A 370 -7.57 -19.93 2.45
CA GLY A 370 -7.74 -20.99 3.43
C GLY A 370 -9.12 -20.94 4.08
N ARG A 371 -9.53 -19.76 4.59
CA ARG A 371 -10.85 -19.61 5.23
C ARG A 371 -12.01 -19.87 4.27
N ILE A 372 -11.95 -19.35 3.05
CA ILE A 372 -12.97 -19.56 2.01
C ILE A 372 -13.11 -21.05 1.65
N LEU A 373 -12.01 -21.78 1.70
CA LEU A 373 -11.95 -23.22 1.42
C LEU A 373 -12.15 -24.11 2.67
N GLY A 374 -12.47 -23.52 3.83
CA GLY A 374 -12.73 -24.24 5.08
C GLY A 374 -11.50 -24.61 5.90
N GLY A 375 -10.32 -24.10 5.52
CA GLY A 375 -9.06 -24.28 6.26
C GLY A 375 -8.84 -23.21 7.32
N ARG A 376 -7.88 -23.47 8.22
CA ARG A 376 -7.43 -22.54 9.26
C ARG A 376 -5.92 -22.60 9.40
N MET A 377 -5.32 -21.49 9.83
CA MET A 377 -3.89 -21.37 10.11
C MET A 377 -3.72 -20.84 11.52
N ASP A 378 -2.91 -21.51 12.34
CA ASP A 378 -2.74 -21.14 13.76
C ASP A 378 -2.20 -19.72 13.94
N TRP A 379 -1.25 -19.31 13.07
CA TRP A 379 -0.65 -17.98 13.08
C TRP A 379 -1.59 -16.86 12.61
N ALA A 380 -2.73 -17.21 11.97
CA ALA A 380 -3.66 -16.23 11.41
C ALA A 380 -4.28 -15.30 12.47
N ARG A 381 -4.18 -15.65 13.77
CA ARG A 381 -4.66 -14.78 14.84
C ARG A 381 -3.94 -13.42 14.88
N ALA A 382 -2.67 -13.36 14.45
CA ALA A 382 -1.93 -12.09 14.32
C ALA A 382 -2.36 -11.24 13.12
N PHE A 383 -3.22 -11.77 12.25
CA PHE A 383 -3.76 -11.08 11.07
C PHE A 383 -5.28 -10.86 11.17
N ALA A 384 -5.91 -11.32 12.25
CA ALA A 384 -7.36 -11.33 12.35
C ALA A 384 -7.96 -9.92 12.32
N ALA A 385 -8.92 -9.67 11.41
CA ALA A 385 -9.64 -8.40 11.28
C ALA A 385 -10.44 -8.03 12.54
N TRP A 386 -10.78 -9.04 13.34
CA TRP A 386 -11.50 -8.93 14.62
C TRP A 386 -10.80 -9.76 15.66
N SER A 387 -10.14 -9.11 16.59
CA SER A 387 -9.36 -9.76 17.65
C SER A 387 -9.54 -9.00 18.98
N PRO A 388 -9.54 -9.69 20.12
CA PRO A 388 -9.47 -9.05 21.43
C PRO A 388 -8.25 -8.12 21.58
N HIS A 389 -7.19 -8.34 20.81
CA HIS A 389 -5.99 -7.48 20.79
C HIS A 389 -6.27 -6.05 20.31
N GLU A 390 -7.34 -5.80 19.58
CA GLU A 390 -7.76 -4.47 19.13
C GLU A 390 -8.10 -3.54 20.29
N LEU A 391 -8.53 -4.08 21.42
CA LEU A 391 -8.79 -3.30 22.63
C LEU A 391 -7.54 -2.53 23.09
N THR A 392 -6.36 -3.04 22.81
CA THR A 392 -5.09 -2.34 23.09
C THR A 392 -4.91 -1.09 22.22
N GLY A 393 -5.64 -0.99 21.10
CA GLY A 393 -5.62 0.12 20.16
C GLY A 393 -6.58 1.26 20.48
N ILE A 394 -7.50 1.12 21.45
CA ILE A 394 -8.59 2.09 21.70
C ILE A 394 -8.07 3.51 21.92
N THR A 395 -7.05 3.68 22.75
CA THR A 395 -6.46 5.02 23.00
C THR A 395 -5.88 5.63 21.74
N THR A 396 -5.19 4.83 20.92
CA THR A 396 -4.64 5.25 19.63
C THR A 396 -5.77 5.56 18.62
N ALA A 397 -6.86 4.78 18.65
CA ALA A 397 -8.03 5.03 17.82
C ALA A 397 -8.71 6.35 18.18
N VAL A 398 -8.94 6.59 19.48
CA VAL A 398 -9.52 7.85 19.97
C VAL A 398 -8.65 9.03 19.52
N GLN A 399 -7.34 8.95 19.74
CA GLN A 399 -6.41 10.02 19.37
C GLN A 399 -6.39 10.26 17.85
N ALA A 400 -6.36 9.20 17.04
CA ALA A 400 -6.39 9.31 15.57
C ALA A 400 -7.70 9.93 15.07
N ASN A 401 -8.85 9.57 15.66
CA ASN A 401 -10.15 10.11 15.26
C ASN A 401 -10.36 11.54 15.76
N LEU A 402 -9.78 11.96 16.89
CA LEU A 402 -9.73 13.36 17.28
C LEU A 402 -8.90 14.20 16.30
N GLU A 403 -7.76 13.68 15.81
CA GLU A 403 -7.00 14.31 14.73
C GLU A 403 -7.84 14.45 13.45
N VAL A 404 -8.60 13.43 13.08
CA VAL A 404 -9.53 13.46 11.93
C VAL A 404 -10.59 14.54 12.13
N GLY A 405 -11.21 14.61 13.30
CA GLY A 405 -12.19 15.66 13.64
C GLY A 405 -11.61 17.08 13.55
N PHE A 406 -10.38 17.27 14.06
CA PHE A 406 -9.66 18.54 13.94
C PHE A 406 -9.39 18.92 12.48
N HIS A 407 -8.91 17.99 11.66
CA HIS A 407 -8.67 18.24 10.23
C HIS A 407 -9.97 18.47 9.45
N LEU A 408 -11.07 17.84 9.83
CA LEU A 408 -12.39 18.13 9.26
C LEU A 408 -12.77 19.59 9.51
N GLY A 409 -12.77 20.05 10.77
CA GLY A 409 -13.12 21.44 11.12
C GLY A 409 -12.18 22.45 10.48
N LYS A 410 -10.86 22.23 10.56
CA LYS A 410 -9.85 23.07 9.92
C LYS A 410 -10.05 23.17 8.41
N GLY A 411 -10.37 22.05 7.74
CA GLY A 411 -10.57 22.01 6.30
C GLY A 411 -11.72 22.91 5.83
N TRP A 412 -12.80 22.97 6.58
CA TRP A 412 -13.94 23.83 6.25
C TRP A 412 -13.70 25.31 6.55
N LEU A 413 -12.82 25.66 7.49
CA LEU A 413 -12.58 27.04 7.91
C LEU A 413 -11.36 27.68 7.22
N ALA A 414 -10.28 26.94 7.02
CA ALA A 414 -9.03 27.48 6.47
C ALA A 414 -9.15 28.10 5.05
N PRO A 415 -10.00 27.59 4.14
CA PRO A 415 -10.18 28.20 2.82
C PRO A 415 -10.75 29.62 2.82
N ILE A 416 -11.43 30.04 3.90
CA ILE A 416 -11.96 31.40 4.05
C ILE A 416 -10.82 32.43 3.97
N ALA A 417 -9.70 32.15 4.63
CA ALA A 417 -8.53 33.03 4.61
C ALA A 417 -7.83 33.12 3.23
N ARG A 418 -8.24 32.28 2.27
CA ARG A 418 -7.68 32.23 0.91
C ARG A 418 -8.66 32.74 -0.15
N ILE A 419 -9.71 33.42 0.26
CA ILE A 419 -10.65 34.08 -0.66
C ILE A 419 -9.88 35.14 -1.47
N GLY A 420 -10.01 35.09 -2.80
CA GLY A 420 -9.30 35.98 -3.70
C GLY A 420 -7.87 35.56 -4.04
N SER A 421 -7.36 34.44 -3.50
CA SER A 421 -6.03 33.94 -3.87
C SER A 421 -5.98 33.54 -5.35
N SER A 422 -4.90 33.91 -6.03
CA SER A 422 -4.60 33.43 -7.38
C SER A 422 -4.27 31.94 -7.37
N ILE A 423 -4.49 31.27 -8.49
CA ILE A 423 -4.06 29.87 -8.68
C ILE A 423 -2.53 29.87 -8.83
N PRO A 424 -1.78 29.13 -8.02
CA PRO A 424 -0.34 29.01 -8.21
C PRO A 424 -0.02 28.39 -9.59
N LYS A 425 1.05 28.87 -10.23
CA LYS A 425 1.57 28.22 -11.43
C LYS A 425 2.05 26.82 -11.05
N GLU A 426 1.61 25.78 -11.78
CA GLU A 426 1.90 24.36 -11.51
C GLU A 426 1.54 23.91 -10.08
N GLY A 427 0.44 24.48 -9.53
CA GLY A 427 0.00 24.19 -8.18
C GLY A 427 -1.51 24.24 -8.02
N GLY A 428 -1.98 24.02 -6.78
CA GLY A 428 -3.41 24.01 -6.46
C GLY A 428 -3.74 24.77 -5.17
N VAL A 429 -4.97 25.29 -5.10
CA VAL A 429 -5.50 26.00 -3.93
C VAL A 429 -6.96 25.68 -3.71
N VAL A 430 -7.35 25.48 -2.44
CA VAL A 430 -8.74 25.44 -2.02
C VAL A 430 -9.07 26.78 -1.39
N SER A 431 -10.13 27.43 -1.85
CA SER A 431 -10.55 28.76 -1.40
C SER A 431 -12.07 28.93 -1.51
N GLY A 432 -12.61 29.88 -0.78
CA GLY A 432 -14.02 30.24 -0.81
C GLY A 432 -14.70 30.14 0.56
N PRO A 433 -15.91 30.66 0.69
CA PRO A 433 -16.71 30.50 1.89
C PRO A 433 -17.27 29.07 1.98
N PRO A 434 -17.63 28.55 3.17
CA PRO A 434 -18.08 27.18 3.38
C PRO A 434 -19.22 26.71 2.46
N TRP A 435 -20.08 27.60 2.05
CA TRP A 435 -21.20 27.31 1.13
C TRP A 435 -20.82 27.39 -0.36
N HIS A 436 -19.60 27.80 -0.68
CA HIS A 436 -19.09 27.90 -2.06
C HIS A 436 -17.57 27.69 -2.11
N LEU A 437 -17.12 26.54 -1.63
CA LEU A 437 -15.72 26.12 -1.69
C LEU A 437 -15.36 25.63 -3.10
N GLN A 438 -14.18 26.00 -3.56
CA GLN A 438 -13.61 25.54 -4.83
C GLN A 438 -12.17 25.07 -4.66
N ALA A 439 -11.87 23.91 -5.23
CA ALA A 439 -10.53 23.44 -5.46
C ALA A 439 -10.12 23.80 -6.89
N ARG A 440 -9.06 24.58 -7.04
CA ARG A 440 -8.57 25.08 -8.33
C ARG A 440 -7.09 24.79 -8.46
N CYS A 441 -6.66 24.20 -9.59
CA CYS A 441 -5.26 24.00 -9.89
C CYS A 441 -4.92 24.37 -11.34
N SER A 442 -3.62 24.58 -11.60
CA SER A 442 -3.09 24.79 -12.94
C SER A 442 -1.93 23.83 -13.15
N ILE A 443 -1.99 23.00 -14.18
CA ILE A 443 -0.97 22.02 -14.56
C ILE A 443 -0.75 22.10 -16.06
N ASP A 444 0.49 22.26 -16.49
CA ASP A 444 0.86 22.40 -17.90
C ASP A 444 0.05 23.50 -18.62
N GLY A 445 -0.29 24.57 -17.91
CA GLY A 445 -1.11 25.68 -18.42
C GLY A 445 -2.61 25.39 -18.45
N VAL A 446 -3.07 24.16 -18.14
CA VAL A 446 -4.48 23.79 -18.09
C VAL A 446 -5.03 24.03 -16.68
N GLN A 447 -6.12 24.75 -16.58
CA GLN A 447 -6.82 25.01 -15.32
C GLN A 447 -7.94 24.01 -15.08
N HIS A 448 -8.00 23.45 -13.88
CA HIS A 448 -9.08 22.58 -13.42
C HIS A 448 -9.79 23.20 -12.23
N ARG A 449 -11.11 22.95 -12.16
CA ARG A 449 -11.98 23.38 -11.04
C ARG A 449 -12.87 22.22 -10.64
N VAL A 450 -12.81 21.86 -9.35
CA VAL A 450 -13.59 20.76 -8.80
C VAL A 450 -14.11 21.13 -7.41
N SER A 451 -15.15 20.45 -6.96
CA SER A 451 -15.59 20.52 -5.57
C SER A 451 -14.46 19.99 -4.67
N PRO A 452 -14.05 20.70 -3.61
CA PRO A 452 -13.04 20.19 -2.69
C PRO A 452 -13.60 19.18 -1.69
N VAL A 453 -14.88 18.87 -1.71
CA VAL A 453 -15.53 17.97 -0.75
C VAL A 453 -15.35 16.53 -1.17
N CYS A 454 -14.59 15.77 -0.39
CA CYS A 454 -14.36 14.35 -0.61
C CYS A 454 -15.69 13.57 -0.47
N PRO A 455 -16.09 12.78 -1.47
CA PRO A 455 -17.38 12.08 -1.45
C PRO A 455 -17.46 10.92 -0.45
N HIS A 456 -16.34 10.58 0.26
CA HIS A 456 -16.35 9.57 1.30
C HIS A 456 -17.08 10.07 2.57
N LEU A 457 -16.49 11.00 3.33
CA LEU A 457 -17.05 11.54 4.58
C LEU A 457 -16.93 13.09 4.67
N GLY A 458 -17.00 13.79 3.55
CA GLY A 458 -17.10 15.26 3.52
C GLY A 458 -15.83 16.03 3.90
N GLY A 459 -14.65 15.36 3.94
CA GLY A 459 -13.39 16.04 4.19
C GLY A 459 -12.99 16.98 3.07
N ILE A 460 -12.39 18.11 3.38
CA ILE A 460 -11.89 19.04 2.39
C ILE A 460 -10.50 18.60 1.94
N VAL A 461 -10.33 18.37 0.64
CA VAL A 461 -9.05 17.95 0.06
C VAL A 461 -8.00 19.06 0.10
N ASN A 462 -6.74 18.68 0.17
CA ASN A 462 -5.59 19.57 0.03
C ASN A 462 -4.80 19.18 -1.22
N TRP A 463 -4.09 20.16 -1.78
CA TRP A 463 -3.22 19.93 -2.92
C TRP A 463 -1.86 19.36 -2.47
N ASN A 464 -1.38 18.35 -3.17
CA ASN A 464 -0.03 17.81 -3.04
C ASN A 464 0.79 18.21 -4.27
N ASP A 465 1.75 19.12 -4.09
CA ASP A 465 2.59 19.61 -5.18
C ASP A 465 3.54 18.55 -5.73
N ALA A 466 3.93 17.59 -4.90
CA ALA A 466 4.83 16.53 -5.31
C ALA A 466 4.15 15.51 -6.24
N ASP A 467 2.90 15.16 -5.96
CA ASP A 467 2.11 14.18 -6.74
C ASP A 467 1.16 14.83 -7.77
N LYS A 468 1.05 16.18 -7.74
CA LYS A 468 0.09 16.93 -8.55
C LYS A 468 -1.32 16.34 -8.41
N SER A 469 -1.78 16.17 -7.18
CA SER A 469 -3.05 15.52 -6.86
C SER A 469 -3.78 16.20 -5.70
N TRP A 470 -5.10 16.04 -5.65
CA TRP A 470 -5.92 16.40 -4.50
C TRP A 470 -5.93 15.23 -3.51
N GLU A 471 -5.72 15.49 -2.23
CA GLU A 471 -5.62 14.48 -1.19
C GLU A 471 -6.54 14.78 -0.01
N CYS A 472 -7.33 13.80 0.43
CA CYS A 472 -8.20 13.94 1.59
C CYS A 472 -7.40 13.68 2.89
N PRO A 473 -7.31 14.65 3.82
CA PRO A 473 -6.54 14.51 5.06
C PRO A 473 -7.18 13.58 6.09
N LEU A 474 -8.41 13.14 5.86
CA LEU A 474 -9.14 12.29 6.79
C LEU A 474 -8.75 10.82 6.62
N HIS A 475 -8.98 10.24 5.43
CA HIS A 475 -8.79 8.81 5.21
C HIS A 475 -7.96 8.49 3.95
N GLY A 476 -7.33 9.50 3.33
CA GLY A 476 -6.35 9.31 2.27
C GLY A 476 -6.90 9.08 0.87
N SER A 477 -8.17 9.39 0.59
CA SER A 477 -8.64 9.40 -0.81
C SER A 477 -7.85 10.39 -1.64
N ARG A 478 -7.48 9.99 -2.86
CA ARG A 478 -6.70 10.81 -3.79
C ARG A 478 -7.42 10.98 -5.11
N PHE A 479 -7.25 12.17 -5.69
CA PHE A 479 -7.88 12.55 -6.94
C PHE A 479 -6.89 13.27 -7.85
N ALA A 480 -7.02 13.06 -9.14
CA ALA A 480 -6.28 13.78 -10.17
C ALA A 480 -6.67 15.27 -10.20
N PRO A 481 -5.94 16.14 -10.91
CA PRO A 481 -6.27 17.56 -11.04
C PRO A 481 -7.72 17.83 -11.48
N ASP A 482 -8.27 17.00 -12.37
CA ASP A 482 -9.64 17.06 -12.91
C ASP A 482 -10.70 16.45 -11.98
N GLY A 483 -10.32 15.93 -10.81
CA GLY A 483 -11.21 15.27 -9.86
C GLY A 483 -11.37 13.76 -10.06
N THR A 484 -10.78 13.16 -11.07
CA THR A 484 -10.81 11.70 -11.28
C THR A 484 -10.24 10.97 -10.07
N LEU A 485 -10.95 9.98 -9.55
CA LEU A 485 -10.52 9.21 -8.39
C LEU A 485 -9.32 8.31 -8.71
N LEU A 486 -8.22 8.51 -8.01
CA LEU A 486 -6.99 7.71 -8.10
C LEU A 486 -6.95 6.59 -7.08
N GLU A 487 -7.22 6.90 -5.79
CA GLU A 487 -7.16 5.94 -4.68
C GLU A 487 -8.29 6.20 -3.67
N GLY A 488 -8.88 5.10 -3.13
CA GLY A 488 -9.95 5.14 -2.13
C GLY A 488 -9.50 5.65 -0.75
N PRO A 489 -10.41 5.61 0.24
CA PRO A 489 -11.68 4.85 0.29
C PRO A 489 -12.87 5.44 -0.46
N ALA A 490 -12.81 6.68 -0.96
CA ALA A 490 -13.86 7.18 -1.85
C ALA A 490 -14.09 6.21 -3.02
N THR A 491 -15.33 6.12 -3.48
CA THR A 491 -15.74 5.26 -4.61
C THR A 491 -16.09 6.05 -5.86
N GLN A 492 -16.10 7.38 -5.75
CA GLN A 492 -16.39 8.33 -6.83
C GLN A 492 -15.37 9.46 -6.83
N GLY A 493 -15.23 10.14 -7.99
CA GLY A 493 -14.41 11.33 -8.14
C GLY A 493 -15.01 12.58 -7.48
N LEU A 494 -14.25 13.67 -7.47
CA LEU A 494 -14.74 14.99 -7.11
C LEU A 494 -15.63 15.50 -8.24
N THR A 495 -16.76 16.14 -7.91
CA THR A 495 -17.65 16.72 -8.90
C THR A 495 -17.07 18.01 -9.49
N ALA A 496 -17.38 18.33 -10.74
CA ALA A 496 -17.10 19.65 -11.30
C ALA A 496 -17.78 20.73 -10.47
N SER A 497 -17.14 21.87 -10.26
CA SER A 497 -17.68 23.00 -9.49
C SER A 497 -18.03 24.18 -10.38
#